data_3b9d624b65166efe09583738c969f448
#
_entry.id   3b9d624b65166efe09583738c969f448
#
_cell.length_a   1.000
_cell.length_b   1.000
_cell.length_c   1.000
_cell.angle_alpha   90.00
_cell.angle_beta   90.00
_cell.angle_gamma   90.00
#
_symmetry.space_group_name_H-M   'P 1'
#
loop_
_entity.id
_entity.type
_entity.pdbx_description
1 polymer ?
#
loop_
_entity_poly.entity_id
_entity_poly.type
_entity_poly.pdbx_seq_one_letter_code
_entity_poly.pdbx_strand_id
1 'polypeptide(L)'
;MTRYRSTMLLTTGLIFATAQAAAQNGAPVKIVGIGATICARFTTEIAANTDAEKNYLAWMQGYMSGIMVGQPAGVDEGIDLAPRAFPLANQAAFMRQFCAKRPKSDFADGVEQLYVRLKKLNGT
;
A
#
# COMPACT_ATOMS: atom_id res chain seq x y z
N MET A 1 24.95 -19.51 75.23
CA MET A 1 24.45 -20.34 74.14
C MET A 1 23.63 -19.47 73.20
N THR A 2 24.27 -18.90 72.16
CA THR A 2 23.65 -17.92 71.27
C THR A 2 23.40 -18.61 69.92
N ARG A 3 22.13 -18.78 69.58
CA ARG A 3 21.72 -19.40 68.32
C ARG A 3 21.63 -18.32 67.23
N TYR A 4 22.53 -18.39 66.31
CA TYR A 4 22.48 -17.61 65.04
C TYR A 4 21.41 -18.22 64.08
N ARG A 5 20.37 -17.44 63.73
CA ARG A 5 19.41 -17.77 62.67
C ARG A 5 19.88 -17.07 61.44
N SER A 6 20.41 -17.82 60.45
CA SER A 6 20.69 -17.34 59.08
C SER A 6 19.40 -17.21 58.34
N THR A 7 19.04 -15.98 58.00
CA THR A 7 17.93 -15.68 57.09
C THR A 7 18.48 -15.66 55.67
N MET A 8 18.07 -16.62 54.87
CA MET A 8 18.44 -16.77 53.44
C MET A 8 17.47 -15.92 52.62
N LEU A 9 17.93 -14.79 52.08
CA LEU A 9 17.19 -13.95 51.16
C LEU A 9 17.29 -14.56 49.76
N LEU A 10 16.17 -15.11 49.23
CA LEU A 10 16.03 -15.49 47.82
C LEU A 10 15.72 -14.23 47.02
N THR A 11 16.68 -13.75 46.23
CA THR A 11 16.47 -12.73 45.21
C THR A 11 15.98 -13.41 43.93
N THR A 12 14.68 -13.28 43.65
CA THR A 12 14.08 -13.73 42.40
C THR A 12 14.41 -12.70 41.32
N GLY A 13 15.37 -13.00 40.44
CA GLY A 13 15.71 -12.18 39.31
C GLY A 13 14.64 -12.27 38.22
N LEU A 14 13.96 -11.18 37.95
CA LEU A 14 13.00 -11.05 36.85
C LEU A 14 13.77 -10.88 35.53
N ILE A 15 13.81 -11.93 34.71
CA ILE A 15 14.42 -11.88 33.37
C ILE A 15 13.41 -11.22 32.46
N PHE A 16 13.61 -9.96 32.09
CA PHE A 16 12.89 -9.31 31.00
C PHE A 16 13.42 -9.84 29.67
N ALA A 17 12.68 -10.74 29.03
CA ALA A 17 12.91 -11.11 27.65
C ALA A 17 12.49 -9.94 26.75
N THR A 18 13.46 -9.16 26.24
CA THR A 18 13.22 -8.17 25.19
C THR A 18 13.00 -8.92 23.90
N ALA A 19 11.75 -9.00 23.43
CA ALA A 19 11.42 -9.44 22.10
C ALA A 19 11.99 -8.40 21.11
N GLN A 20 13.13 -8.70 20.49
CA GLN A 20 13.63 -7.95 19.35
C GLN A 20 12.69 -8.23 18.17
N ALA A 21 11.88 -7.23 17.83
CA ALA A 21 11.17 -7.23 16.54
C ALA A 21 12.24 -7.22 15.46
N ALA A 22 12.46 -8.34 14.79
CA ALA A 22 13.30 -8.42 13.60
C ALA A 22 12.65 -7.50 12.56
N ALA A 23 13.26 -6.35 12.29
CA ALA A 23 12.91 -5.54 11.14
C ALA A 23 13.09 -6.43 9.90
N GLN A 24 12.00 -6.76 9.24
CA GLN A 24 12.04 -7.48 7.97
C GLN A 24 12.64 -6.52 6.95
N ASN A 25 13.94 -6.61 6.76
CA ASN A 25 14.66 -5.97 5.66
C ASN A 25 14.34 -6.72 4.36
N GLY A 26 13.06 -6.78 3.98
CA GLY A 26 12.65 -7.24 2.66
C GLY A 26 13.16 -6.24 1.63
N ALA A 27 13.82 -6.73 0.57
CA ALA A 27 14.12 -5.87 -0.56
C ALA A 27 12.83 -5.21 -1.06
N PRO A 28 12.87 -3.93 -1.48
CA PRO A 28 11.67 -3.23 -1.94
C PRO A 28 11.07 -3.99 -3.13
N VAL A 29 9.76 -4.14 -3.12
CA VAL A 29 9.03 -4.75 -4.24
C VAL A 29 9.24 -3.89 -5.48
N LYS A 30 9.73 -4.50 -6.56
CA LYS A 30 9.97 -3.80 -7.81
C LYS A 30 8.74 -3.90 -8.70
N ILE A 31 8.06 -2.78 -8.91
CA ILE A 31 7.01 -2.66 -9.92
C ILE A 31 7.66 -2.65 -11.32
N VAL A 32 7.03 -3.32 -12.28
CA VAL A 32 7.50 -3.41 -13.68
C VAL A 32 6.40 -3.02 -14.66
N GLY A 33 6.78 -2.76 -15.90
CA GLY A 33 5.84 -2.38 -16.97
C GLY A 33 5.28 -0.97 -16.80
N ILE A 34 4.04 -0.79 -17.21
CA ILE A 34 3.37 0.54 -17.23
C ILE A 34 3.34 1.19 -15.85
N GLY A 35 3.24 0.42 -14.77
CA GLY A 35 3.24 0.95 -13.41
C GLY A 35 4.52 1.67 -13.00
N ALA A 36 5.66 1.26 -13.55
CA ALA A 36 6.96 1.90 -13.33
C ALA A 36 7.21 3.10 -14.26
N THR A 37 6.23 3.48 -15.08
CA THR A 37 6.32 4.67 -15.93
C THR A 37 6.18 5.92 -15.05
N ILE A 38 7.11 6.87 -15.19
CA ILE A 38 7.00 8.15 -14.48
C ILE A 38 5.80 8.97 -14.99
N CYS A 39 5.19 9.71 -14.09
CA CYS A 39 3.99 10.52 -14.37
C CYS A 39 4.15 11.51 -15.53
N ALA A 40 5.33 12.10 -15.69
CA ALA A 40 5.62 12.99 -16.83
C ALA A 40 5.44 12.26 -18.17
N ARG A 41 5.90 11.00 -18.26
CA ARG A 41 5.77 10.19 -19.46
C ARG A 41 4.31 9.78 -19.69
N PHE A 42 3.59 9.32 -18.66
CA PHE A 42 2.15 9.06 -18.75
C PHE A 42 1.41 10.26 -19.37
N THR A 43 1.64 11.48 -18.83
CA THR A 43 0.99 12.70 -19.33
C THR A 43 1.30 12.96 -20.80
N THR A 44 2.55 12.75 -21.23
CA THR A 44 2.95 12.93 -22.63
C THR A 44 2.31 11.89 -23.55
N GLU A 45 2.29 10.62 -23.13
CA GLU A 45 1.75 9.52 -23.94
C GLU A 45 0.25 9.66 -24.16
N ILE A 46 -0.53 10.01 -23.13
CA ILE A 46 -1.99 10.19 -23.26
C ILE A 46 -2.35 11.45 -24.08
N ALA A 47 -1.51 12.49 -24.06
CA ALA A 47 -1.70 13.67 -24.89
C ALA A 47 -1.42 13.38 -26.38
N ALA A 48 -0.47 12.50 -26.68
CA ALA A 48 -0.14 12.09 -28.04
C ALA A 48 -1.13 11.06 -28.61
N ASN A 49 -1.65 10.18 -27.76
CA ASN A 49 -2.58 9.11 -28.14
C ASN A 49 -3.57 8.82 -27.00
N THR A 50 -4.83 9.19 -27.19
CA THR A 50 -5.90 8.98 -26.20
C THR A 50 -6.16 7.51 -25.89
N ASP A 51 -5.86 6.58 -26.82
CA ASP A 51 -5.99 5.14 -26.56
C ASP A 51 -4.91 4.60 -25.61
N ALA A 52 -3.78 5.30 -25.46
CA ALA A 52 -2.77 4.93 -24.49
C ALA A 52 -3.33 4.95 -23.05
N GLU A 53 -4.22 5.89 -22.72
CA GLU A 53 -4.84 5.96 -21.41
C GLU A 53 -5.58 4.67 -21.03
N LYS A 54 -6.22 4.00 -22.00
CA LYS A 54 -6.93 2.73 -21.76
C LYS A 54 -5.99 1.65 -21.24
N ASN A 55 -4.76 1.58 -21.74
CA ASN A 55 -3.77 0.62 -21.29
C ASN A 55 -3.33 0.90 -19.84
N TYR A 56 -3.14 2.17 -19.49
CA TYR A 56 -2.84 2.59 -18.13
C TYR A 56 -3.97 2.26 -17.15
N LEU A 57 -5.22 2.52 -17.55
CA LEU A 57 -6.39 2.21 -16.73
C LEU A 57 -6.60 0.71 -16.57
N ALA A 58 -6.37 -0.09 -17.60
CA ALA A 58 -6.44 -1.55 -17.51
C ALA A 58 -5.37 -2.09 -16.56
N TRP A 59 -4.12 -1.60 -16.64
CA TRP A 59 -3.07 -1.97 -15.70
C TRP A 59 -3.44 -1.58 -14.26
N MET A 60 -3.94 -0.36 -14.07
CA MET A 60 -4.37 0.17 -12.77
C MET A 60 -5.43 -0.73 -12.12
N GLN A 61 -6.47 -1.12 -12.86
CA GLN A 61 -7.52 -2.01 -12.39
C GLN A 61 -6.96 -3.39 -12.02
N GLY A 62 -6.09 -3.94 -12.85
CA GLY A 62 -5.41 -5.22 -12.59
C GLY A 62 -4.52 -5.16 -11.35
N TYR A 63 -3.76 -4.08 -11.17
CA TYR A 63 -2.91 -3.88 -10.01
C TYR A 63 -3.72 -3.82 -8.71
N MET A 64 -4.78 -3.01 -8.66
CA MET A 64 -5.65 -2.92 -7.48
C MET A 64 -6.36 -4.25 -7.19
N SER A 65 -6.81 -4.97 -8.22
CA SER A 65 -7.38 -6.32 -8.07
C SER A 65 -6.35 -7.29 -7.49
N GLY A 66 -5.09 -7.19 -7.95
CA GLY A 66 -3.99 -8.00 -7.43
C GLY A 66 -3.69 -7.72 -5.96
N ILE A 67 -3.75 -6.46 -5.53
CA ILE A 67 -3.64 -6.09 -4.11
C ILE A 67 -4.72 -6.81 -3.30
N MET A 68 -5.99 -6.74 -3.72
CA MET A 68 -7.11 -7.38 -3.00
C MET A 68 -6.94 -8.91 -2.91
N VAL A 69 -6.57 -9.55 -4.02
CA VAL A 69 -6.37 -11.00 -4.07
C VAL A 69 -5.20 -11.44 -3.16
N GLY A 70 -4.19 -10.59 -3.00
CA GLY A 70 -3.03 -10.86 -2.15
C GLY A 70 -3.25 -10.60 -0.65
N GLN A 71 -4.40 -10.03 -0.25
CA GLN A 71 -4.70 -9.77 1.15
C GLN A 71 -5.12 -11.05 1.90
N PRO A 72 -4.88 -11.12 3.22
CA PRO A 72 -5.47 -12.15 4.06
C PRO A 72 -7.00 -12.11 4.02
N ALA A 73 -7.66 -13.24 4.26
CA ALA A 73 -9.11 -13.33 4.38
C ALA A 73 -9.65 -12.27 5.39
N GLY A 74 -10.73 -11.60 5.04
CA GLY A 74 -11.35 -10.54 5.83
C GLY A 74 -10.70 -9.16 5.67
N VAL A 75 -9.58 -9.05 4.95
CA VAL A 75 -8.94 -7.76 4.67
C VAL A 75 -9.31 -7.29 3.27
N ASP A 76 -9.85 -6.09 3.18
CA ASP A 76 -10.28 -5.45 1.92
C ASP A 76 -11.36 -6.24 1.15
N GLU A 77 -12.04 -7.21 1.81
CA GLU A 77 -13.16 -7.93 1.23
C GLU A 77 -14.35 -6.98 0.97
N GLY A 78 -14.97 -7.14 -0.19
CA GLY A 78 -16.16 -6.35 -0.56
C GLY A 78 -15.85 -4.94 -1.06
N ILE A 79 -14.59 -4.55 -1.22
CA ILE A 79 -14.25 -3.27 -1.86
C ILE A 79 -14.71 -3.30 -3.32
N ASP A 80 -15.57 -2.35 -3.69
CA ASP A 80 -15.91 -2.08 -5.08
C ASP A 80 -14.86 -1.16 -5.70
N LEU A 81 -14.10 -1.66 -6.67
CA LEU A 81 -13.09 -0.89 -7.40
C LEU A 81 -13.68 0.05 -8.46
N ALA A 82 -14.99 -0.04 -8.73
CA ALA A 82 -15.69 0.83 -9.68
C ALA A 82 -17.04 1.35 -9.13
N PRO A 83 -17.06 1.93 -7.91
CA PRO A 83 -18.30 2.35 -7.29
C PRO A 83 -19.00 3.43 -8.12
N ARG A 84 -20.33 3.44 -8.12
CA ARG A 84 -21.12 4.45 -8.84
C ARG A 84 -20.75 5.89 -8.46
N ALA A 85 -20.39 6.12 -7.21
CA ALA A 85 -19.97 7.44 -6.70
C ALA A 85 -18.60 7.88 -7.24
N PHE A 86 -17.78 6.95 -7.74
CA PHE A 86 -16.45 7.23 -8.27
C PHE A 86 -16.11 6.29 -9.44
N PRO A 87 -16.83 6.41 -10.56
CA PRO A 87 -16.67 5.55 -11.74
C PRO A 87 -15.29 5.70 -12.39
N LEU A 88 -14.94 4.81 -13.32
CA LEU A 88 -13.64 4.76 -13.97
C LEU A 88 -13.22 6.10 -14.60
N ALA A 89 -14.18 6.87 -15.15
CA ALA A 89 -13.89 8.20 -15.68
C ALA A 89 -13.34 9.17 -14.60
N ASN A 90 -13.88 9.09 -13.39
CA ASN A 90 -13.39 9.90 -12.27
C ASN A 90 -12.04 9.41 -11.76
N GLN A 91 -11.80 8.11 -11.81
CA GLN A 91 -10.50 7.52 -11.48
C GLN A 91 -9.43 7.95 -12.50
N ALA A 92 -9.75 7.96 -13.79
CA ALA A 92 -8.88 8.48 -14.83
C ALA A 92 -8.53 9.98 -14.58
N ALA A 93 -9.54 10.79 -14.27
CA ALA A 93 -9.33 12.19 -13.92
C ALA A 93 -8.43 12.36 -12.67
N PHE A 94 -8.62 11.50 -11.66
CA PHE A 94 -7.76 11.47 -10.48
C PHE A 94 -6.30 11.19 -10.86
N MET A 95 -6.05 10.19 -11.70
CA MET A 95 -4.71 9.83 -12.14
C MET A 95 -4.04 10.94 -12.94
N ARG A 96 -4.79 11.60 -13.86
CA ARG A 96 -4.28 12.76 -14.59
C ARG A 96 -3.87 13.90 -13.64
N GLN A 97 -4.70 14.20 -12.63
CA GLN A 97 -4.40 15.23 -11.63
C GLN A 97 -3.22 14.86 -10.74
N PHE A 98 -3.13 13.61 -10.31
CA PHE A 98 -2.00 13.11 -9.52
C PHE A 98 -0.70 13.30 -10.29
N CYS A 99 -0.66 12.84 -11.53
CA CYS A 99 0.52 12.90 -12.38
C CYS A 99 0.91 14.34 -12.77
N ALA A 100 -0.06 15.20 -13.01
CA ALA A 100 0.23 16.62 -13.28
C ALA A 100 0.92 17.31 -12.09
N LYS A 101 0.54 16.93 -10.87
CA LYS A 101 1.15 17.49 -9.63
C LYS A 101 2.46 16.81 -9.23
N ARG A 102 2.71 15.59 -9.68
CA ARG A 102 3.85 14.75 -9.30
C ARG A 102 4.55 14.11 -10.50
N PRO A 103 5.13 14.91 -11.39
CA PRO A 103 5.67 14.42 -12.67
C PRO A 103 6.81 13.41 -12.52
N LYS A 104 7.49 13.39 -11.36
CA LYS A 104 8.61 12.50 -11.06
C LYS A 104 8.21 11.21 -10.32
N SER A 105 6.97 11.12 -9.81
CA SER A 105 6.44 9.89 -9.21
C SER A 105 6.16 8.84 -10.27
N ASP A 106 6.17 7.58 -9.87
CA ASP A 106 5.72 6.50 -10.72
C ASP A 106 4.18 6.48 -10.83
N PHE A 107 3.67 5.96 -11.93
CA PHE A 107 2.22 5.80 -12.12
C PHE A 107 1.61 4.93 -11.02
N ALA A 108 2.33 3.89 -10.59
CA ALA A 108 1.92 3.01 -9.48
C ALA A 108 1.68 3.78 -8.17
N ASP A 109 2.49 4.80 -7.85
CA ASP A 109 2.29 5.62 -6.64
C ASP A 109 0.90 6.29 -6.65
N GLY A 110 0.46 6.75 -7.83
CA GLY A 110 -0.87 7.31 -8.01
C GLY A 110 -1.97 6.28 -7.83
N VAL A 111 -1.74 5.06 -8.32
CA VAL A 111 -2.70 3.95 -8.18
C VAL A 111 -2.87 3.54 -6.72
N GLU A 112 -1.79 3.51 -5.95
CA GLU A 112 -1.86 3.24 -4.50
C GLU A 112 -2.67 4.31 -3.77
N GLN A 113 -2.49 5.58 -4.10
CA GLN A 113 -3.30 6.67 -3.54
C GLN A 113 -4.77 6.57 -3.94
N LEU A 114 -5.05 6.16 -5.18
CA LEU A 114 -6.40 5.88 -5.64
C LEU A 114 -7.03 4.72 -4.86
N TYR A 115 -6.30 3.64 -4.63
CA TYR A 115 -6.78 2.50 -3.86
C TYR A 115 -7.17 2.89 -2.43
N VAL A 116 -6.33 3.66 -1.75
CA VAL A 116 -6.64 4.22 -0.42
C VAL A 116 -7.92 5.06 -0.46
N ARG A 117 -8.14 5.84 -1.52
CA ARG A 117 -9.37 6.61 -1.69
C ARG A 117 -10.59 5.71 -1.87
N LEU A 118 -10.48 4.67 -2.69
CA LEU A 118 -11.56 3.70 -2.91
C LEU A 118 -11.93 2.97 -1.63
N LYS A 119 -10.95 2.55 -0.82
CA LYS A 119 -11.19 1.98 0.51
C LYS A 119 -12.07 2.90 1.36
N LYS A 120 -11.71 4.17 1.48
CA LYS A 120 -12.50 5.15 2.25
C LYS A 120 -13.92 5.32 1.73
N LEU A 121 -14.13 5.26 0.41
CA LEU A 121 -15.47 5.34 -0.19
C LEU A 121 -16.31 4.09 0.08
N ASN A 122 -15.69 2.95 0.31
CA ASN A 122 -16.35 1.69 0.68
C ASN A 122 -16.52 1.54 2.20
N GLY A 123 -16.06 2.50 3.00
CA GLY A 123 -16.22 2.48 4.46
C GLY A 123 -15.21 1.59 5.20
N THR A 124 -14.06 1.30 4.56
CA THR A 124 -12.98 0.47 5.14
C THR A 124 -11.71 1.29 5.41
#